data_bcf130953134942cf2be770e5ab4bfbf
#
_entry.id   bcf130953134942cf2be770e5ab4bfbf
#
_cell.length_a   1.000
_cell.length_b   1.000
_cell.length_c   1.000
_cell.angle_alpha   90.00
_cell.angle_beta   90.00
_cell.angle_gamma   90.00
#
_symmetry.space_group_name_H-M   'P 1'
#
loop_
_entity.id
_entity.type
_entity.pdbx_description
1 polymer ?
#
loop_
_entity_poly.entity_id
_entity_poly.type
_entity_poly.pdbx_seq_one_letter_code
_entity_poly.pdbx_strand_id
1 'polypeptide(L)'
;METDGNNGLVYTARLDNNQMKYVIRIHATAKGGTLSNQNGKLSVDGADEVVFLVTADTDYQINFSPDFNDPKAYVGVNPSETTATWMKDAAALGYDALFDAHYKDYASLFNRVSLSLNGGGKTDNIPTPQRLKNYRKGKPDFYLEGLYYQFGRYLLIASSRPGNLPANLQGIWHNNVDGPWRVDYHNNINVQMNYWPAGSTNLAECTLPLIDFIRTLVKPGEKTAQAYFGARGWTASISGNIFGFTTPLESEDMSWNFNPMDYQLK
;
A
#
# COMPACT_ATOMS: atom_id res chain seq x y z
N MET A 1 -12.44 16.06 -13.62
CA MET A 1 -12.97 16.11 -12.24
C MET A 1 -14.35 16.72 -12.33
N GLU A 2 -15.34 16.06 -11.78
CA GLU A 2 -16.76 16.41 -11.86
C GLU A 2 -17.29 16.69 -10.45
N THR A 3 -18.41 17.37 -10.35
CA THR A 3 -19.12 17.59 -9.07
C THR A 3 -19.77 16.27 -8.61
N ASP A 4 -19.70 15.98 -7.32
CA ASP A 4 -20.35 14.85 -6.66
C ASP A 4 -21.28 15.37 -5.55
N GLY A 5 -22.52 15.64 -5.90
CA GLY A 5 -23.44 16.37 -5.02
C GLY A 5 -23.01 17.82 -4.74
N ASN A 6 -23.49 18.36 -3.64
CA ASN A 6 -23.24 19.77 -3.27
C ASN A 6 -21.90 20.01 -2.56
N ASN A 7 -21.26 18.95 -2.07
CA ASN A 7 -20.09 19.04 -1.20
C ASN A 7 -18.95 18.10 -1.61
N GLY A 8 -19.00 17.53 -2.81
CA GLY A 8 -18.02 16.55 -3.24
C GLY A 8 -17.55 16.71 -4.68
N LEU A 9 -16.42 16.07 -4.96
CA LEU A 9 -15.83 15.93 -6.28
C LEU A 9 -15.58 14.44 -6.57
N VAL A 10 -15.72 14.05 -7.82
CA VAL A 10 -15.33 12.75 -8.32
C VAL A 10 -14.35 12.88 -9.50
N TYR A 11 -13.32 12.08 -9.48
CA TYR A 11 -12.39 11.91 -10.58
C TYR A 11 -12.43 10.46 -11.05
N THR A 12 -12.72 10.27 -12.33
CA THR A 12 -12.73 8.95 -12.97
C THR A 12 -11.77 8.97 -14.13
N ALA A 13 -10.90 7.97 -14.21
CA ALA A 13 -9.98 7.81 -15.33
C ALA A 13 -9.63 6.34 -15.57
N ARG A 14 -8.78 6.12 -16.58
CA ARG A 14 -8.23 4.81 -16.94
C ARG A 14 -6.74 4.94 -17.19
N LEU A 15 -6.00 3.89 -16.89
CA LEU A 15 -4.60 3.80 -17.27
C LEU A 15 -4.49 3.52 -18.77
N ASP A 16 -3.57 4.21 -19.45
CA ASP A 16 -3.41 4.09 -20.92
C ASP A 16 -2.91 2.71 -21.34
N ASN A 17 -2.04 2.09 -20.53
CA ASN A 17 -1.34 0.86 -20.87
C ASN A 17 -2.20 -0.41 -20.73
N ASN A 18 -3.15 -0.46 -19.81
CA ASN A 18 -3.96 -1.66 -19.54
C ASN A 18 -5.45 -1.38 -19.37
N GLN A 19 -5.88 -0.12 -19.56
CA GLN A 19 -7.27 0.32 -19.44
C GLN A 19 -7.91 0.11 -18.05
N MET A 20 -7.11 -0.16 -17.03
CA MET A 20 -7.59 -0.28 -15.66
C MET A 20 -8.26 1.03 -15.23
N LYS A 21 -9.48 0.93 -14.76
CA LYS A 21 -10.25 2.08 -14.29
C LYS A 21 -9.88 2.40 -12.86
N TYR A 22 -9.89 3.68 -12.53
CA TYR A 22 -9.80 4.13 -11.15
C TYR A 22 -10.71 5.32 -10.89
N VAL A 23 -11.18 5.40 -9.66
CA VAL A 23 -12.07 6.46 -9.19
C VAL A 23 -11.57 6.98 -7.87
N ILE A 24 -11.56 8.30 -7.72
CA ILE A 24 -11.29 9.00 -6.46
C ILE A 24 -12.48 9.92 -6.20
N ARG A 25 -13.05 9.85 -4.97
CA ARG A 25 -14.08 10.77 -4.49
C ARG A 25 -13.58 11.54 -3.29
N ILE A 26 -13.93 12.79 -3.22
CA ILE A 26 -13.63 13.66 -2.09
C ILE A 26 -14.91 14.37 -1.68
N HIS A 27 -15.34 14.21 -0.44
CA HIS A 27 -16.42 15.00 0.16
C HIS A 27 -15.88 15.83 1.30
N ALA A 28 -16.38 17.06 1.42
CA ALA A 28 -16.07 17.94 2.52
C ALA A 28 -17.30 18.20 3.40
N THR A 29 -17.08 18.30 4.70
CA THR A 29 -18.03 18.86 5.65
C THR A 29 -17.36 20.02 6.38
N ALA A 30 -18.08 21.11 6.61
CA ALA A 30 -17.56 22.28 7.29
C ALA A 30 -18.42 22.63 8.49
N LYS A 31 -17.78 23.07 9.57
CA LYS A 31 -18.41 23.65 10.74
C LYS A 31 -18.21 25.17 10.70
N GLY A 32 -19.30 25.90 10.60
CA GLY A 32 -19.24 27.35 10.29
C GLY A 32 -18.90 27.59 8.82
N GLY A 33 -18.95 28.86 8.42
CA GLY A 33 -18.58 29.28 7.07
C GLY A 33 -19.52 28.79 5.96
N THR A 34 -19.00 28.80 4.73
CA THR A 34 -19.71 28.36 3.54
C THR A 34 -18.87 27.36 2.74
N LEU A 35 -19.55 26.37 2.21
CA LEU A 35 -18.96 25.37 1.31
C LEU A 35 -19.63 25.50 -0.05
N SER A 36 -18.86 25.58 -1.11
CA SER A 36 -19.35 25.66 -2.48
C SER A 36 -18.64 24.66 -3.39
N ASN A 37 -19.38 24.09 -4.34
CA ASN A 37 -18.90 23.15 -5.31
C ASN A 37 -19.31 23.60 -6.71
N GLN A 38 -18.38 24.17 -7.46
CA GLN A 38 -18.63 24.68 -8.81
C GLN A 38 -17.46 24.39 -9.74
N ASN A 39 -17.76 24.03 -10.98
CA ASN A 39 -16.76 23.82 -12.04
C ASN A 39 -15.59 22.88 -11.65
N GLY A 40 -15.89 21.78 -10.94
CA GLY A 40 -14.87 20.83 -10.50
C GLY A 40 -13.94 21.37 -9.41
N LYS A 41 -14.36 22.41 -8.70
CA LYS A 41 -13.64 23.00 -7.59
C LYS A 41 -14.52 23.04 -6.34
N LEU A 42 -14.00 22.48 -5.26
CA LEU A 42 -14.56 22.58 -3.93
C LEU A 42 -13.89 23.74 -3.19
N SER A 43 -14.68 24.68 -2.67
CA SER A 43 -14.18 25.84 -1.93
C SER A 43 -14.86 25.91 -0.57
N VAL A 44 -14.09 26.24 0.44
CA VAL A 44 -14.58 26.49 1.81
C VAL A 44 -14.11 27.86 2.23
N ASP A 45 -15.01 28.69 2.76
CA ASP A 45 -14.72 30.04 3.22
C ASP A 45 -15.27 30.28 4.63
N GLY A 46 -14.41 30.80 5.52
CA GLY A 46 -14.74 31.19 6.87
C GLY A 46 -15.16 30.06 7.81
N ALA A 47 -14.80 28.80 7.52
CA ALA A 47 -15.12 27.68 8.39
C ALA A 47 -14.15 27.57 9.58
N ASP A 48 -14.68 27.19 10.75
CA ASP A 48 -13.91 26.91 11.95
C ASP A 48 -13.21 25.53 11.85
N GLU A 49 -13.87 24.58 11.16
CA GLU A 49 -13.39 23.21 11.00
C GLU A 49 -13.82 22.66 9.65
N VAL A 50 -12.96 21.88 9.01
CA VAL A 50 -13.28 21.18 7.76
C VAL A 50 -12.79 19.74 7.86
N VAL A 51 -13.67 18.79 7.54
CA VAL A 51 -13.34 17.38 7.41
C VAL A 51 -13.46 16.95 5.95
N PHE A 52 -12.40 16.39 5.41
CA PHE A 52 -12.41 15.77 4.08
C PHE A 52 -12.48 14.24 4.22
N LEU A 53 -13.49 13.64 3.60
CA LEU A 53 -13.56 12.20 3.39
C LEU A 53 -13.05 11.91 1.98
N VAL A 54 -12.19 10.90 1.86
CA VAL A 54 -11.62 10.47 0.59
C VAL A 54 -11.84 8.97 0.43
N THR A 55 -12.43 8.57 -0.70
CA THR A 55 -12.50 7.16 -1.11
C THR A 55 -11.85 6.99 -2.47
N ALA A 56 -11.11 5.90 -2.65
CA ALA A 56 -10.45 5.58 -3.91
C ALA A 56 -10.46 4.08 -4.14
N ASP A 57 -10.66 3.67 -5.39
CA ASP A 57 -10.63 2.27 -5.79
C ASP A 57 -10.26 2.12 -7.26
N THR A 58 -9.92 0.90 -7.65
CA THR A 58 -9.67 0.50 -9.03
C THR A 58 -10.56 -0.69 -9.38
N ASP A 59 -10.71 -1.02 -10.68
CA ASP A 59 -11.35 -2.26 -11.08
C ASP A 59 -10.41 -3.48 -11.07
N TYR A 60 -9.23 -3.37 -10.43
CA TYR A 60 -8.34 -4.50 -10.25
C TYR A 60 -8.96 -5.56 -9.33
N GLN A 61 -8.88 -6.82 -9.77
CA GLN A 61 -9.22 -7.97 -8.94
C GLN A 61 -8.10 -9.00 -8.96
N ILE A 62 -7.69 -9.45 -7.77
CA ILE A 62 -6.71 -10.53 -7.65
C ILE A 62 -7.25 -11.80 -8.31
N ASN A 63 -6.41 -12.45 -9.14
CA ASN A 63 -6.77 -13.69 -9.83
C ASN A 63 -5.64 -14.71 -9.67
N PHE A 64 -5.94 -15.84 -9.05
CA PHE A 64 -4.97 -16.91 -8.79
C PHE A 64 -4.77 -17.88 -9.95
N SER A 65 -5.60 -17.78 -10.99
CA SER A 65 -5.53 -18.66 -12.19
C SER A 65 -6.00 -17.90 -13.43
N PRO A 66 -5.30 -16.80 -13.80
CA PRO A 66 -5.74 -15.96 -14.93
C PRO A 66 -5.63 -16.72 -16.26
N ASP A 67 -6.62 -16.52 -17.12
CA ASP A 67 -6.45 -16.78 -18.55
C ASP A 67 -5.76 -15.56 -19.17
N PHE A 68 -4.51 -15.71 -19.55
CA PHE A 68 -3.71 -14.62 -20.14
C PHE A 68 -4.16 -14.22 -21.58
N ASN A 69 -5.10 -14.95 -22.18
CA ASN A 69 -5.75 -14.56 -23.44
C ASN A 69 -6.98 -13.69 -23.19
N ASP A 70 -7.48 -13.62 -21.95
CA ASP A 70 -8.60 -12.76 -21.60
C ASP A 70 -8.08 -11.39 -21.14
N PRO A 71 -8.32 -10.30 -21.87
CA PRO A 71 -7.91 -8.96 -21.45
C PRO A 71 -8.62 -8.49 -20.16
N LYS A 72 -9.63 -9.21 -19.69
CA LYS A 72 -10.38 -8.92 -18.47
C LYS A 72 -10.00 -9.84 -17.30
N ALA A 73 -8.95 -10.64 -17.43
CA ALA A 73 -8.54 -11.60 -16.39
C ALA A 73 -8.37 -11.01 -14.99
N TYR A 74 -8.12 -9.71 -14.89
CA TYR A 74 -7.94 -8.98 -13.63
C TYR A 74 -8.98 -7.87 -13.41
N VAL A 75 -10.08 -7.87 -14.17
CA VAL A 75 -11.13 -6.86 -14.05
C VAL A 75 -12.22 -7.34 -13.10
N GLY A 76 -12.40 -6.60 -12.04
CA GLY A 76 -13.40 -6.84 -10.99
C GLY A 76 -14.58 -5.86 -11.03
N VAL A 77 -15.03 -5.44 -9.86
CA VAL A 77 -16.19 -4.57 -9.67
C VAL A 77 -15.91 -3.16 -10.21
N ASN A 78 -16.96 -2.47 -10.62
CA ASN A 78 -16.86 -1.08 -11.05
C ASN A 78 -16.50 -0.16 -9.87
N PRO A 79 -15.32 0.50 -9.87
CA PRO A 79 -14.86 1.31 -8.75
C PRO A 79 -15.75 2.53 -8.47
N SER A 80 -16.55 2.95 -9.44
CA SER A 80 -17.50 4.06 -9.23
C SER A 80 -18.60 3.69 -8.23
N GLU A 81 -19.08 2.45 -8.27
CA GLU A 81 -20.12 1.96 -7.36
C GLU A 81 -19.54 1.72 -5.96
N THR A 82 -18.36 1.10 -5.90
CA THR A 82 -17.65 0.82 -4.64
C THR A 82 -17.34 2.11 -3.88
N THR A 83 -16.69 3.06 -4.56
CA THR A 83 -16.31 4.34 -3.92
C THR A 83 -17.51 5.18 -3.50
N ALA A 84 -18.62 5.15 -4.27
CA ALA A 84 -19.86 5.85 -3.90
C ALA A 84 -20.50 5.24 -2.65
N THR A 85 -20.52 3.91 -2.55
CA THR A 85 -21.05 3.20 -1.37
C THR A 85 -20.21 3.53 -0.14
N TRP A 86 -18.89 3.39 -0.22
CA TRP A 86 -17.99 3.73 0.89
C TRP A 86 -18.10 5.19 1.32
N MET A 87 -18.22 6.12 0.37
CA MET A 87 -18.40 7.54 0.69
C MET A 87 -19.71 7.80 1.45
N LYS A 88 -20.80 7.20 0.99
CA LYS A 88 -22.10 7.30 1.66
C LYS A 88 -22.04 6.77 3.09
N ASP A 89 -21.44 5.59 3.29
CA ASP A 89 -21.37 4.93 4.59
C ASP A 89 -20.45 5.72 5.55
N ALA A 90 -19.30 6.19 5.06
CA ALA A 90 -18.38 7.02 5.85
C ALA A 90 -19.02 8.36 6.26
N ALA A 91 -19.74 9.01 5.34
CA ALA A 91 -20.42 10.26 5.63
C ALA A 91 -21.55 10.08 6.67
N ALA A 92 -22.23 8.95 6.65
CA ALA A 92 -23.28 8.62 7.62
C ALA A 92 -22.73 8.37 9.04
N LEU A 93 -21.50 7.81 9.14
CA LEU A 93 -20.83 7.58 10.43
C LEU A 93 -20.30 8.85 11.06
N GLY A 94 -19.75 9.77 10.27
CA GLY A 94 -19.07 10.98 10.74
C GLY A 94 -17.68 10.73 11.31
N TYR A 95 -16.94 11.82 11.56
CA TYR A 95 -15.52 11.79 11.91
C TYR A 95 -15.23 10.97 13.18
N ASP A 96 -15.95 11.23 14.28
CA ASP A 96 -15.66 10.60 15.58
C ASP A 96 -15.82 9.08 15.53
N ALA A 97 -16.90 8.59 14.90
CA ALA A 97 -17.12 7.15 14.75
C ALA A 97 -16.11 6.49 13.82
N LEU A 98 -15.69 7.17 12.75
CA LEU A 98 -14.62 6.69 11.86
C LEU A 98 -13.27 6.65 12.57
N PHE A 99 -12.95 7.67 13.35
CA PHE A 99 -11.73 7.71 14.16
C PHE A 99 -11.71 6.58 15.20
N ASP A 100 -12.80 6.38 15.93
CA ASP A 100 -12.93 5.31 16.91
C ASP A 100 -12.79 3.92 16.27
N ALA A 101 -13.39 3.69 15.11
CA ALA A 101 -13.27 2.44 14.37
C ALA A 101 -11.83 2.20 13.92
N HIS A 102 -11.18 3.22 13.35
CA HIS A 102 -9.77 3.18 12.96
C HIS A 102 -8.87 2.90 14.16
N TYR A 103 -9.07 3.62 15.27
CA TYR A 103 -8.26 3.43 16.48
C TYR A 103 -8.39 2.00 17.02
N LYS A 104 -9.60 1.46 17.12
CA LYS A 104 -9.83 0.08 17.61
C LYS A 104 -9.16 -0.95 16.71
N ASP A 105 -9.31 -0.82 15.39
CA ASP A 105 -8.67 -1.71 14.43
C ASP A 105 -7.15 -1.68 14.56
N TYR A 106 -6.55 -0.50 14.46
CA TYR A 106 -5.11 -0.32 14.54
C TYR A 106 -4.53 -0.76 15.89
N ALA A 107 -5.15 -0.35 17.00
CA ALA A 107 -4.71 -0.68 18.35
C ALA A 107 -4.77 -2.18 18.64
N SER A 108 -5.69 -2.91 18.02
CA SER A 108 -5.81 -4.38 18.15
C SER A 108 -4.53 -5.12 17.71
N LEU A 109 -3.78 -4.54 16.79
CA LEU A 109 -2.50 -5.05 16.30
C LEU A 109 -1.32 -4.36 16.98
N PHE A 110 -1.34 -3.04 17.04
CA PHE A 110 -0.21 -2.26 17.52
C PHE A 110 0.10 -2.52 19.00
N ASN A 111 -0.94 -2.60 19.84
CA ASN A 111 -0.79 -2.77 21.30
C ASN A 111 -0.39 -4.18 21.74
N ARG A 112 -0.26 -5.14 20.81
CA ARG A 112 0.18 -6.51 21.14
C ARG A 112 1.62 -6.59 21.61
N VAL A 113 2.45 -5.60 21.27
CA VAL A 113 3.87 -5.56 21.62
C VAL A 113 4.26 -4.16 22.07
N SER A 114 4.92 -4.09 23.20
CA SER A 114 5.62 -2.89 23.68
C SER A 114 7.09 -3.20 23.86
N LEU A 115 7.97 -2.28 23.51
CA LEU A 115 9.41 -2.37 23.71
C LEU A 115 9.88 -1.19 24.56
N SER A 116 10.50 -1.50 25.71
CA SER A 116 11.16 -0.51 26.54
C SER A 116 12.63 -0.92 26.72
N LEU A 117 13.54 -0.06 26.30
CA LEU A 117 14.98 -0.26 26.43
C LEU A 117 15.51 0.57 27.60
N ASN A 118 16.20 -0.07 28.54
CA ASN A 118 16.81 0.58 29.74
C ASN A 118 15.85 1.53 30.50
N GLY A 119 14.56 1.19 30.58
CA GLY A 119 13.55 2.03 31.19
C GLY A 119 13.21 3.32 30.44
N GLY A 120 13.70 3.44 29.20
CA GLY A 120 13.61 4.65 28.39
C GLY A 120 12.19 4.96 27.89
N GLY A 121 11.39 5.64 28.70
CA GLY A 121 10.28 6.44 28.22
C GLY A 121 10.76 7.78 27.66
N LYS A 122 9.86 8.51 26.98
CA LYS A 122 10.14 9.89 26.58
C LYS A 122 10.19 10.77 27.84
N THR A 123 11.40 11.21 28.23
CA THR A 123 11.63 12.03 29.43
C THR A 123 11.87 13.51 29.10
N ASP A 124 11.89 13.88 27.83
CA ASP A 124 12.20 15.22 27.34
C ASP A 124 11.32 15.61 26.15
N ASN A 125 11.41 16.90 25.75
CA ASN A 125 10.68 17.46 24.61
C ASN A 125 11.54 17.60 23.34
N ILE A 126 12.62 16.79 23.23
CA ILE A 126 13.48 16.85 22.03
C ILE A 126 12.70 16.32 20.82
N PRO A 127 12.56 17.09 19.73
CA PRO A 127 11.91 16.63 18.50
C PRO A 127 12.70 15.49 17.83
N THR A 128 12.01 14.56 17.18
CA THR A 128 12.61 13.40 16.49
C THR A 128 13.77 13.78 15.53
N PRO A 129 13.69 14.83 14.70
CA PRO A 129 14.82 15.23 13.85
C PRO A 129 16.07 15.59 14.63
N GLN A 130 15.92 16.22 15.81
CA GLN A 130 17.04 16.57 16.65
C GLN A 130 17.61 15.33 17.37
N ARG A 131 16.74 14.36 17.79
CA ARG A 131 17.17 13.06 18.32
C ARG A 131 18.04 12.32 17.30
N LEU A 132 17.58 12.20 16.04
CA LEU A 132 18.33 11.59 14.96
C LEU A 132 19.69 12.26 14.72
N LYS A 133 19.73 13.60 14.76
CA LYS A 133 20.99 14.35 14.64
C LYS A 133 21.96 14.07 15.80
N ASN A 134 21.45 13.96 17.02
CA ASN A 134 22.25 13.63 18.20
C ASN A 134 22.75 12.18 18.14
N TYR A 135 21.88 11.24 17.76
CA TYR A 135 22.21 9.82 17.62
C TYR A 135 23.32 9.57 16.58
N ARG A 136 23.26 10.25 15.43
CA ARG A 136 24.34 10.23 14.41
C ARG A 136 25.70 10.73 14.95
N LYS A 137 25.70 11.53 16.03
CA LYS A 137 26.91 12.00 16.72
C LYS A 137 27.35 11.08 17.86
N GLY A 138 26.78 9.86 17.94
CA GLY A 138 27.13 8.86 18.94
C GLY A 138 26.48 9.05 20.31
N LYS A 139 25.43 9.85 20.43
CA LYS A 139 24.66 9.98 21.69
C LYS A 139 23.60 8.89 21.76
N PRO A 140 23.65 7.93 22.69
CA PRO A 140 22.61 6.90 22.84
C PRO A 140 21.24 7.54 23.11
N ASP A 141 20.19 6.98 22.50
CA ASP A 141 18.81 7.41 22.70
C ASP A 141 17.88 6.18 22.64
N PHE A 142 17.69 5.53 23.78
CA PHE A 142 16.87 4.32 23.89
C PHE A 142 15.39 4.55 23.56
N TYR A 143 14.89 5.78 23.78
CA TYR A 143 13.55 6.15 23.33
C TYR A 143 13.45 6.15 21.80
N LEU A 144 14.44 6.72 21.10
CA LEU A 144 14.48 6.73 19.64
C LEU A 144 14.57 5.30 19.07
N GLU A 145 15.35 4.42 19.69
CA GLU A 145 15.46 3.01 19.26
C GLU A 145 14.13 2.27 19.42
N GLY A 146 13.45 2.44 20.56
CA GLY A 146 12.11 1.89 20.78
C GLY A 146 11.06 2.47 19.82
N LEU A 147 11.13 3.77 19.55
CA LEU A 147 10.27 4.43 18.57
C LEU A 147 10.51 3.89 17.15
N TYR A 148 11.76 3.68 16.76
CA TYR A 148 12.12 3.12 15.45
C TYR A 148 11.59 1.70 15.26
N TYR A 149 11.69 0.86 16.30
CA TYR A 149 11.09 -0.47 16.32
C TYR A 149 9.57 -0.41 16.12
N GLN A 150 8.87 0.42 16.87
CA GLN A 150 7.41 0.58 16.75
C GLN A 150 7.00 1.21 15.41
N PHE A 151 7.84 2.10 14.85
CA PHE A 151 7.60 2.68 13.54
C PHE A 151 7.68 1.62 12.42
N GLY A 152 8.62 0.67 12.50
CA GLY A 152 8.66 -0.48 11.58
C GLY A 152 7.39 -1.32 11.65
N ARG A 153 6.86 -1.58 12.85
CA ARG A 153 5.57 -2.27 13.03
C ARG A 153 4.40 -1.47 12.43
N TYR A 154 4.38 -0.15 12.66
CA TYR A 154 3.38 0.74 12.05
C TYR A 154 3.39 0.65 10.53
N LEU A 155 4.56 0.70 9.89
CA LEU A 155 4.67 0.60 8.44
C LEU A 155 4.08 -0.71 7.91
N LEU A 156 4.33 -1.84 8.56
CA LEU A 156 3.79 -3.14 8.16
C LEU A 156 2.27 -3.21 8.36
N ILE A 157 1.76 -2.77 9.52
CA ILE A 157 0.31 -2.72 9.79
C ILE A 157 -0.41 -1.85 8.76
N ALA A 158 0.15 -0.70 8.41
CA ALA A 158 -0.49 0.25 7.52
C ALA A 158 -0.44 -0.17 6.04
N SER A 159 0.54 -0.98 5.63
CA SER A 159 0.76 -1.35 4.22
C SER A 159 0.35 -2.77 3.85
N SER A 160 0.06 -3.65 4.81
CA SER A 160 -0.19 -5.07 4.52
C SER A 160 -1.26 -5.66 5.45
N ARG A 161 -2.50 -5.60 5.02
CA ARG A 161 -3.66 -6.15 5.74
C ARG A 161 -4.33 -7.25 4.92
N PRO A 162 -4.88 -8.30 5.58
CA PRO A 162 -5.60 -9.37 4.90
C PRO A 162 -6.67 -8.84 3.93
N GLY A 163 -6.71 -9.41 2.72
CA GLY A 163 -7.64 -9.00 1.66
C GLY A 163 -7.12 -7.88 0.75
N ASN A 164 -5.95 -7.31 1.04
CA ASN A 164 -5.29 -6.31 0.20
C ASN A 164 -4.03 -6.87 -0.48
N LEU A 165 -3.41 -6.06 -1.33
CA LEU A 165 -2.11 -6.34 -1.90
C LEU A 165 -1.01 -6.17 -0.84
N PRO A 166 0.14 -6.87 -0.97
CA PRO A 166 1.26 -6.70 -0.05
C PRO A 166 1.97 -5.37 -0.23
N ALA A 167 2.81 -5.01 0.74
CA ALA A 167 3.73 -3.89 0.63
C ALA A 167 4.71 -4.10 -0.53
N ASN A 168 4.77 -3.16 -1.47
CA ASN A 168 5.76 -3.16 -2.55
C ASN A 168 7.10 -2.58 -2.07
N LEU A 169 8.01 -2.25 -3.00
CA LEU A 169 9.35 -1.75 -2.69
C LEU A 169 9.33 -0.46 -1.82
N GLN A 170 8.33 0.39 -1.98
CA GLN A 170 8.10 1.61 -1.18
C GLN A 170 6.97 1.48 -0.15
N GLY A 171 6.51 0.27 0.14
CA GLY A 171 5.32 0.05 0.96
C GLY A 171 4.06 0.50 0.22
N ILE A 172 3.43 1.58 0.70
CA ILE A 172 2.33 2.29 0.02
C ILE A 172 2.62 3.79 -0.12
N TRP A 173 3.84 4.22 0.22
CA TRP A 173 4.23 5.63 0.32
C TRP A 173 5.07 6.07 -0.89
N HIS A 174 4.39 6.28 -2.01
CA HIS A 174 4.99 6.86 -3.20
C HIS A 174 4.03 7.88 -3.80
N ASN A 175 4.54 9.04 -4.21
CA ASN A 175 3.73 10.18 -4.64
C ASN A 175 3.95 10.60 -6.09
N ASN A 176 4.66 9.80 -6.88
CA ASN A 176 4.88 10.05 -8.30
C ASN A 176 4.39 8.85 -9.14
N VAL A 177 4.17 9.09 -10.42
CA VAL A 177 3.80 8.02 -11.37
C VAL A 177 4.97 7.06 -11.56
N ASP A 178 6.18 7.59 -11.71
CA ASP A 178 7.42 6.82 -11.77
C ASP A 178 8.19 6.92 -10.46
N GLY A 179 8.57 5.78 -9.91
CA GLY A 179 9.38 5.69 -8.71
C GLY A 179 10.65 4.86 -8.91
N PRO A 180 11.56 4.90 -7.93
CA PRO A 180 12.76 4.08 -7.97
C PRO A 180 12.39 2.61 -8.22
N TRP A 181 13.10 1.97 -9.16
CA TRP A 181 12.84 0.58 -9.59
C TRP A 181 11.38 0.32 -9.97
N ARG A 182 10.69 1.32 -10.56
CA ARG A 182 9.29 1.22 -11.04
C ARG A 182 8.27 0.86 -9.96
N VAL A 183 8.64 1.02 -8.67
CA VAL A 183 7.77 0.70 -7.51
C VAL A 183 7.27 -0.75 -7.54
N ASP A 184 8.07 -1.68 -8.06
CA ASP A 184 7.72 -3.08 -8.24
C ASP A 184 7.78 -3.90 -6.94
N TYR A 185 7.45 -5.20 -7.04
CA TYR A 185 7.73 -6.19 -6.01
C TYR A 185 9.09 -6.82 -6.29
N HIS A 186 10.12 -6.33 -5.62
CA HIS A 186 11.48 -6.82 -5.79
C HIS A 186 11.68 -8.16 -5.05
N ASN A 187 11.68 -9.25 -5.82
CA ASN A 187 11.58 -10.61 -5.30
C ASN A 187 12.92 -11.22 -4.84
N ASN A 188 14.06 -10.60 -5.08
CA ASN A 188 15.36 -11.15 -4.70
C ASN A 188 15.64 -11.05 -3.19
N ILE A 189 15.27 -9.90 -2.54
CA ILE A 189 15.46 -9.69 -1.11
C ILE A 189 14.47 -8.67 -0.51
N ASN A 190 14.07 -7.64 -1.27
CA ASN A 190 13.36 -6.49 -0.70
C ASN A 190 11.97 -6.86 -0.18
N VAL A 191 11.18 -7.60 -0.97
CA VAL A 191 9.86 -8.04 -0.52
C VAL A 191 9.95 -8.96 0.71
N GLN A 192 10.97 -9.83 0.77
CA GLN A 192 11.21 -10.69 1.92
C GLN A 192 11.55 -9.85 3.16
N MET A 193 12.42 -8.84 3.02
CA MET A 193 12.82 -7.96 4.13
C MET A 193 11.64 -7.20 4.72
N ASN A 194 10.69 -6.76 3.90
CA ASN A 194 9.48 -6.10 4.38
C ASN A 194 8.69 -6.97 5.38
N TYR A 195 8.75 -8.30 5.24
CA TYR A 195 7.98 -9.24 6.05
C TYR A 195 8.77 -9.99 7.11
N TRP A 196 10.11 -9.85 7.17
CA TRP A 196 10.91 -10.51 8.22
C TRP A 196 10.42 -10.23 9.64
N PRO A 197 10.00 -9.00 9.99
CA PRO A 197 9.54 -8.72 11.34
C PRO A 197 8.14 -9.28 11.64
N ALA A 198 7.34 -9.69 10.66
CA ALA A 198 5.93 -10.02 10.86
C ALA A 198 5.69 -11.05 11.98
N GLY A 199 6.39 -12.19 11.94
CA GLY A 199 6.27 -13.24 12.94
C GLY A 199 6.83 -12.81 14.31
N SER A 200 8.05 -12.30 14.33
CA SER A 200 8.77 -11.93 15.58
C SER A 200 8.16 -10.73 16.33
N THR A 201 7.37 -9.92 15.64
CA THR A 201 6.72 -8.73 16.23
C THR A 201 5.20 -8.88 16.41
N ASN A 202 4.70 -10.13 16.40
CA ASN A 202 3.29 -10.48 16.61
C ASN A 202 2.34 -9.80 15.60
N LEU A 203 2.70 -9.88 14.30
CA LEU A 203 1.95 -9.35 13.15
C LEU A 203 1.82 -10.41 12.04
N ALA A 204 1.70 -11.70 12.41
CA ALA A 204 1.69 -12.81 11.46
C ALA A 204 0.62 -12.68 10.37
N GLU A 205 -0.55 -12.15 10.70
CA GLU A 205 -1.64 -11.91 9.74
C GLU A 205 -1.29 -10.89 8.64
N CYS A 206 -0.35 -9.98 8.91
CA CYS A 206 0.16 -9.05 7.90
C CYS A 206 0.96 -9.76 6.78
N THR A 207 1.29 -11.05 6.94
CA THR A 207 1.93 -11.85 5.90
C THR A 207 0.93 -12.42 4.88
N LEU A 208 -0.36 -12.49 5.21
CA LEU A 208 -1.36 -13.08 4.32
C LEU A 208 -1.41 -12.42 2.93
N PRO A 209 -1.34 -11.08 2.78
CA PRO A 209 -1.27 -10.45 1.46
C PRO A 209 -0.06 -10.90 0.63
N LEU A 210 1.09 -11.11 1.26
CA LEU A 210 2.27 -11.65 0.58
C LEU A 210 2.05 -13.10 0.11
N ILE A 211 1.42 -13.93 0.94
CA ILE A 211 1.10 -15.31 0.58
C ILE A 211 0.16 -15.34 -0.62
N ASP A 212 -0.88 -14.50 -0.62
CA ASP A 212 -1.80 -14.41 -1.74
C ASP A 212 -1.11 -13.88 -3.01
N PHE A 213 -0.24 -12.89 -2.89
CA PHE A 213 0.57 -12.42 -4.00
C PHE A 213 1.46 -13.55 -4.57
N ILE A 214 2.16 -14.30 -3.72
CA ILE A 214 2.97 -15.45 -4.16
C ILE A 214 2.11 -16.47 -4.92
N ARG A 215 0.91 -16.75 -4.46
CA ARG A 215 -0.03 -17.66 -5.15
C ARG A 215 -0.38 -17.18 -6.55
N THR A 216 -0.50 -15.86 -6.78
CA THR A 216 -0.76 -15.32 -8.12
C THR A 216 0.41 -15.54 -9.09
N LEU A 217 1.63 -15.70 -8.58
CA LEU A 217 2.83 -15.92 -9.39
C LEU A 217 3.00 -17.38 -9.85
N VAL A 218 2.29 -18.34 -9.25
CA VAL A 218 2.48 -19.78 -9.54
C VAL A 218 2.17 -20.12 -11.01
N LYS A 219 0.97 -19.81 -11.47
CA LYS A 219 0.55 -20.15 -12.85
C LYS A 219 1.37 -19.45 -13.95
N PRO A 220 1.65 -18.14 -13.89
CA PRO A 220 2.57 -17.53 -14.85
C PRO A 220 3.99 -18.07 -14.70
N GLY A 221 4.43 -18.33 -13.46
CA GLY A 221 5.76 -18.84 -13.18
C GLY A 221 6.01 -20.26 -13.71
N GLU A 222 4.98 -21.12 -13.79
CA GLU A 222 5.07 -22.43 -14.45
C GLU A 222 5.42 -22.27 -15.94
N LYS A 223 4.79 -21.32 -16.64
CA LYS A 223 5.10 -21.00 -18.03
C LYS A 223 6.51 -20.45 -18.19
N THR A 224 6.93 -19.57 -17.29
CA THR A 224 8.28 -18.99 -17.28
C THR A 224 9.34 -20.08 -17.04
N ALA A 225 9.14 -20.98 -16.06
CA ALA A 225 10.06 -22.09 -15.78
C ALA A 225 10.22 -22.99 -17.00
N GLN A 226 9.13 -23.34 -17.67
CA GLN A 226 9.18 -24.19 -18.86
C GLN A 226 9.84 -23.46 -20.04
N ALA A 227 9.50 -22.19 -20.31
CA ALA A 227 9.97 -21.45 -21.47
C ALA A 227 11.47 -21.10 -21.38
N TYR A 228 11.95 -20.69 -20.20
CA TYR A 228 13.33 -20.21 -20.02
C TYR A 228 14.30 -21.31 -19.59
N PHE A 229 13.82 -22.31 -18.87
CA PHE A 229 14.69 -23.33 -18.25
C PHE A 229 14.37 -24.78 -18.65
N GLY A 230 13.29 -25.03 -19.39
CA GLY A 230 12.81 -26.37 -19.67
C GLY A 230 12.47 -27.17 -18.41
N ALA A 231 12.18 -26.48 -17.29
CA ALA A 231 12.04 -27.08 -15.97
C ALA A 231 10.57 -27.25 -15.57
N ARG A 232 10.34 -28.24 -14.71
CA ARG A 232 9.06 -28.39 -13.98
C ARG A 232 9.06 -27.47 -12.76
N GLY A 233 7.87 -27.17 -12.24
CA GLY A 233 7.67 -26.23 -11.14
C GLY A 233 7.47 -24.80 -11.67
N TRP A 234 7.78 -23.80 -10.88
CA TRP A 234 7.57 -22.42 -11.26
C TRP A 234 8.73 -21.52 -10.79
N THR A 235 8.86 -20.35 -11.43
CA THR A 235 9.87 -19.36 -11.11
C THR A 235 9.30 -17.96 -11.27
N ALA A 236 9.86 -17.02 -10.54
CA ALA A 236 9.62 -15.60 -10.74
C ALA A 236 10.95 -14.86 -10.75
N SER A 237 11.08 -13.89 -11.64
CA SER A 237 12.24 -13.01 -11.71
C SER A 237 12.26 -11.99 -10.56
N ILE A 238 13.32 -11.19 -10.55
CA ILE A 238 13.56 -10.13 -9.56
C ILE A 238 12.39 -9.13 -9.49
N SER A 239 11.87 -8.70 -10.63
CA SER A 239 10.75 -7.76 -10.71
C SER A 239 9.44 -8.49 -10.86
N GLY A 240 8.46 -8.15 -10.04
CA GLY A 240 7.09 -8.65 -10.11
C GLY A 240 6.08 -7.52 -10.07
N ASN A 241 4.86 -7.82 -10.50
CA ASN A 241 3.73 -6.90 -10.42
C ASN A 241 2.43 -7.65 -10.11
N ILE A 242 1.36 -6.89 -9.88
CA ILE A 242 0.04 -7.42 -9.52
C ILE A 242 -0.64 -8.21 -10.64
N PHE A 243 -0.11 -8.20 -11.87
CA PHE A 243 -0.63 -8.91 -13.03
C PHE A 243 0.09 -10.24 -13.29
N GLY A 244 0.86 -10.74 -12.32
CA GLY A 244 1.54 -12.04 -12.43
C GLY A 244 2.77 -12.02 -13.35
N PHE A 245 3.46 -10.89 -13.46
CA PHE A 245 4.71 -10.81 -14.21
C PHE A 245 5.80 -11.62 -13.51
N THR A 246 6.37 -12.60 -14.22
CA THR A 246 7.38 -13.55 -13.68
C THR A 246 8.60 -13.70 -14.57
N THR A 247 8.59 -13.14 -15.79
CA THR A 247 9.69 -13.26 -16.74
C THR A 247 10.84 -12.31 -16.39
N PRO A 248 12.07 -12.56 -16.88
CA PRO A 248 13.12 -11.56 -16.83
C PRO A 248 12.71 -10.28 -17.56
N LEU A 249 13.14 -9.13 -17.04
CA LEU A 249 13.03 -7.88 -17.78
C LEU A 249 13.99 -7.90 -18.95
N GLU A 250 13.48 -7.68 -20.15
CA GLU A 250 14.30 -7.30 -21.29
C GLU A 250 14.64 -5.82 -21.15
N SER A 251 15.89 -5.51 -20.86
CA SER A 251 16.41 -4.14 -20.91
C SER A 251 17.66 -4.10 -21.75
N GLU A 252 17.96 -2.93 -22.33
CA GLU A 252 19.21 -2.68 -23.03
C GLU A 252 20.42 -2.89 -22.11
N ASP A 253 20.23 -2.79 -20.81
CA ASP A 253 21.21 -3.11 -19.78
C ASP A 253 20.94 -4.48 -19.13
N MET A 254 21.15 -5.52 -19.91
CA MET A 254 20.94 -6.94 -19.53
C MET A 254 21.82 -7.40 -18.39
N SER A 255 22.89 -6.67 -18.03
CA SER A 255 23.82 -7.07 -16.98
C SER A 255 23.20 -7.20 -15.60
N TRP A 256 22.12 -6.46 -15.34
CA TRP A 256 21.37 -6.48 -14.10
C TRP A 256 20.26 -7.52 -14.06
N ASN A 257 19.76 -7.95 -15.23
CA ASN A 257 18.52 -8.72 -15.33
C ASN A 257 18.77 -10.22 -15.54
N PHE A 258 19.99 -10.63 -15.80
CA PHE A 258 20.34 -12.00 -16.14
C PHE A 258 21.37 -12.64 -15.21
N ASN A 259 21.41 -12.24 -13.94
CA ASN A 259 22.14 -13.03 -12.97
C ASN A 259 21.25 -14.23 -12.57
N PRO A 260 21.65 -15.48 -12.86
CA PRO A 260 20.87 -16.66 -12.45
C PRO A 260 20.61 -16.73 -10.94
N MET A 261 21.41 -16.03 -10.16
CA MET A 261 21.24 -15.91 -8.71
C MET A 261 20.04 -15.06 -8.30
N ASP A 262 19.50 -14.24 -9.22
CA ASP A 262 18.33 -13.41 -8.97
C ASP A 262 17.00 -14.15 -9.19
N TYR A 263 17.06 -15.37 -9.70
CA TYR A 263 15.87 -16.21 -9.86
C TYR A 263 15.61 -17.03 -8.61
N GLN A 264 14.39 -16.93 -8.13
CA GLN A 264 13.92 -17.80 -7.06
C GLN A 264 13.10 -18.92 -7.65
N LEU A 265 13.68 -20.12 -7.66
CA LEU A 265 12.92 -21.36 -7.84
C LEU A 265 12.12 -21.59 -6.56
N LYS A 266 10.81 -21.65 -6.69
CA LYS A 266 9.89 -21.83 -5.55
C LYS A 266 9.03 -23.04 -5.73
#